data_0701902239f21433cba09874b8500736
#
_entry.id   0701902239f21433cba09874b8500736
#
_cell.length_a   1.000
_cell.length_b   1.000
_cell.length_c   1.000
_cell.angle_alpha   90.00
_cell.angle_beta   90.00
_cell.angle_gamma   90.00
#
_symmetry.space_group_name_H-M   'P 1'
#
loop_
_entity.id
_entity.type
_entity.pdbx_description
1 polymer ?
#
loop_
_entity_poly.entity_id
_entity_poly.type
_entity_poly.pdbx_seq_one_letter_code
_entity_poly.pdbx_strand_id
1 'polypeptide(L)'
;WPSTGNYCRGGAFNSKLLACDSVAILPQDMSKERFDWLKTIAGQIIATPGCESNVKEIFDKTWELKKDPTMMIFNQFAEMGNPLWHYNVTGYALSDLFENVKKPGQRLAGACFTSGSAGTMSAGDLLKERYPGMKLAVGEALQCPTILDNGFGGHRIEGIGDKHIPWVHNVKNTDMVIDIDDEDSQRLLRLFNTPEGQAYLKNELHLDDELIEKLTWLGISGIANVLCCIKMAKYYEFTERDVVGTVLT
;
A
#
# COMPACT_ATOMS: atom_id res chain seq x y z
N TRP A 1 10.60 -13.39 6.07
CA TRP A 1 9.87 -12.28 5.43
C TRP A 1 8.47 -12.20 6.04
N PRO A 2 8.27 -11.46 7.13
CA PRO A 2 6.97 -11.23 7.74
C PRO A 2 6.18 -10.19 6.94
N SER A 3 4.95 -10.53 6.54
CA SER A 3 4.14 -9.65 5.72
C SER A 3 2.69 -10.14 5.61
N THR A 4 1.80 -9.27 5.21
CA THR A 4 0.44 -9.64 4.81
C THR A 4 0.34 -10.02 3.33
N GLY A 5 1.42 -9.94 2.55
CA GLY A 5 1.40 -10.39 1.16
C GLY A 5 2.59 -9.97 0.31
N ASN A 6 2.59 -8.77 -0.26
CA ASN A 6 3.53 -8.38 -1.31
C ASN A 6 5.00 -8.37 -0.86
N TYR A 7 5.28 -7.95 0.38
CA TYR A 7 6.65 -7.94 0.87
C TYR A 7 7.24 -9.35 1.02
N CYS A 8 6.48 -10.32 1.56
CA CYS A 8 6.97 -11.69 1.64
C CYS A 8 7.07 -12.35 0.25
N ARG A 9 6.21 -11.98 -0.70
CA ARG A 9 6.33 -12.42 -2.10
C ARG A 9 7.63 -11.91 -2.73
N GLY A 10 7.90 -10.61 -2.63
CA GLY A 10 9.14 -10.00 -3.11
C GLY A 10 10.37 -10.59 -2.41
N GLY A 11 10.29 -10.80 -1.09
CA GLY A 11 11.35 -11.42 -0.31
C GLY A 11 11.64 -12.86 -0.74
N ALA A 12 10.62 -13.69 -0.93
CA ALA A 12 10.77 -15.06 -1.41
C ALA A 12 11.40 -15.11 -2.82
N PHE A 13 10.95 -14.22 -3.71
CA PHE A 13 11.50 -14.11 -5.06
C PHE A 13 12.99 -13.74 -5.02
N ASN A 14 13.35 -12.70 -4.29
CA ASN A 14 14.75 -12.25 -4.17
C ASN A 14 15.62 -13.30 -3.48
N SER A 15 15.12 -13.98 -2.44
CA SER A 15 15.85 -15.09 -1.81
C SER A 15 16.19 -16.18 -2.82
N LYS A 16 15.23 -16.56 -3.66
CA LYS A 16 15.46 -17.57 -4.71
C LYS A 16 16.49 -17.13 -5.75
N LEU A 17 16.48 -15.83 -6.15
CA LEU A 17 17.50 -15.29 -7.05
C LEU A 17 18.90 -15.35 -6.44
N LEU A 18 19.01 -15.21 -5.13
CA LEU A 18 20.26 -15.27 -4.36
C LEU A 18 20.63 -16.68 -3.89
N ALA A 19 19.92 -17.70 -4.35
CA ALA A 19 20.09 -19.09 -3.93
C ALA A 19 19.98 -19.30 -2.40
N CYS A 20 19.12 -18.51 -1.75
CA CYS A 20 18.82 -18.61 -0.33
C CYS A 20 17.44 -19.23 -0.13
N ASP A 21 17.28 -20.04 0.91
CA ASP A 21 15.97 -20.49 1.35
C ASP A 21 15.21 -19.33 2.00
N SER A 22 13.92 -19.27 1.74
CA SER A 22 13.05 -18.24 2.29
C SER A 22 11.94 -18.81 3.16
N VAL A 23 11.60 -18.09 4.24
CA VAL A 23 10.44 -18.35 5.05
C VAL A 23 9.48 -17.16 4.91
N ALA A 24 8.31 -17.39 4.32
CA ALA A 24 7.23 -16.41 4.25
C ALA A 24 6.32 -16.59 5.46
N ILE A 25 6.05 -15.49 6.18
CA ILE A 25 5.17 -15.50 7.37
C ILE A 25 4.01 -14.53 7.07
N LEU A 26 2.78 -15.04 7.03
CA LEU A 26 1.60 -14.24 6.72
C LEU A 26 0.36 -14.76 7.46
N PRO A 27 -0.68 -13.90 7.66
CA PRO A 27 -1.92 -14.34 8.27
C PRO A 27 -2.64 -15.41 7.45
N GLN A 28 -3.34 -16.31 8.14
CA GLN A 28 -4.02 -17.43 7.50
C GLN A 28 -5.22 -17.02 6.65
N ASP A 29 -5.87 -15.90 6.98
CA ASP A 29 -7.08 -15.41 6.32
C ASP A 29 -6.80 -14.61 5.04
N MET A 30 -5.54 -14.59 4.60
CA MET A 30 -5.17 -13.99 3.31
C MET A 30 -5.72 -14.80 2.14
N SER A 31 -5.84 -14.16 0.97
CA SER A 31 -6.40 -14.81 -0.23
C SER A 31 -5.62 -16.07 -0.63
N LYS A 32 -6.37 -17.04 -1.16
CA LYS A 32 -5.81 -18.31 -1.62
C LYS A 32 -4.71 -18.13 -2.68
N GLU A 33 -4.90 -17.16 -3.56
CA GLU A 33 -3.96 -16.83 -4.64
C GLU A 33 -2.58 -16.43 -4.10
N ARG A 34 -2.50 -15.75 -2.96
CA ARG A 34 -1.24 -15.38 -2.30
C ARG A 34 -0.50 -16.61 -1.83
N PHE A 35 -1.20 -17.53 -1.17
CA PHE A 35 -0.62 -18.81 -0.72
C PHE A 35 -0.18 -19.69 -1.90
N ASP A 36 -1.01 -19.81 -2.93
CA ASP A 36 -0.71 -20.63 -4.09
C ASP A 36 0.52 -20.11 -4.84
N TRP A 37 0.66 -18.81 -4.98
CA TRP A 37 1.86 -18.24 -5.58
C TRP A 37 3.11 -18.48 -4.70
N LEU A 38 3.03 -18.27 -3.39
CA LEU A 38 4.15 -18.49 -2.48
C LEU A 38 4.62 -19.94 -2.48
N LYS A 39 3.73 -20.91 -2.60
CA LYS A 39 4.08 -22.34 -2.72
C LYS A 39 4.98 -22.64 -3.92
N THR A 40 4.96 -21.80 -4.95
CA THR A 40 5.80 -22.00 -6.15
C THR A 40 7.24 -21.52 -5.95
N ILE A 41 7.52 -20.69 -4.95
CA ILE A 41 8.79 -19.98 -4.82
C ILE A 41 9.40 -19.98 -3.43
N ALA A 42 8.61 -19.93 -2.36
CA ALA A 42 9.10 -19.90 -0.98
C ALA A 42 9.59 -21.30 -0.55
N GLY A 43 10.67 -21.33 0.24
CA GLY A 43 11.16 -22.57 0.85
C GLY A 43 10.20 -23.08 1.93
N GLN A 44 9.64 -22.16 2.73
CA GLN A 44 8.64 -22.47 3.76
C GLN A 44 7.60 -21.37 3.85
N ILE A 45 6.36 -21.74 4.19
CA ILE A 45 5.27 -20.80 4.48
C ILE A 45 4.76 -21.09 5.89
N ILE A 46 4.68 -20.05 6.71
CA ILE A 46 4.10 -20.10 8.06
C ILE A 46 2.85 -19.21 8.06
N ALA A 47 1.69 -19.84 8.24
CA ALA A 47 0.42 -19.11 8.42
C ALA A 47 0.25 -18.79 9.91
N THR A 48 0.03 -17.51 10.23
CA THR A 48 -0.30 -17.05 11.58
C THR A 48 -1.81 -16.83 11.72
N PRO A 49 -2.39 -16.92 12.92
CA PRO A 49 -3.82 -16.68 13.11
C PRO A 49 -4.25 -15.26 12.71
N GLY A 50 -5.43 -15.13 12.13
CA GLY A 50 -6.12 -13.87 11.87
C GLY A 50 -5.98 -13.32 10.45
N CYS A 51 -6.44 -12.08 10.29
CA CYS A 51 -6.50 -11.34 9.03
C CYS A 51 -5.26 -10.46 8.79
N GLU A 52 -5.28 -9.66 7.73
CA GLU A 52 -4.17 -8.80 7.32
C GLU A 52 -3.68 -7.81 8.38
N SER A 53 -4.56 -7.39 9.29
CA SER A 53 -4.19 -6.47 10.37
C SER A 53 -3.60 -7.16 11.61
N ASN A 54 -3.53 -8.50 11.62
CA ASN A 54 -2.98 -9.30 12.72
C ASN A 54 -1.43 -9.35 12.68
N VAL A 55 -0.80 -8.19 12.72
CA VAL A 55 0.66 -8.05 12.61
C VAL A 55 1.37 -8.52 13.87
N LYS A 56 0.72 -8.43 15.06
CA LYS A 56 1.31 -8.91 16.31
C LYS A 56 1.67 -10.41 16.26
N GLU A 57 0.78 -11.22 15.74
CA GLU A 57 0.98 -12.67 15.61
C GLU A 57 2.15 -12.98 14.65
N ILE A 58 2.33 -12.15 13.61
CA ILE A 58 3.50 -12.20 12.74
C ILE A 58 4.76 -11.84 13.52
N PHE A 59 4.75 -10.78 14.33
CA PHE A 59 5.88 -10.38 15.15
C PHE A 59 6.28 -11.47 16.16
N ASP A 60 5.32 -12.03 16.86
CA ASP A 60 5.58 -13.10 17.85
C ASP A 60 6.30 -14.27 17.18
N LYS A 61 5.88 -14.64 15.95
CA LYS A 61 6.53 -15.70 15.18
C LYS A 61 7.95 -15.31 14.73
N THR A 62 8.17 -14.06 14.35
CA THR A 62 9.53 -13.61 14.00
C THR A 62 10.47 -13.64 15.20
N TRP A 63 10.02 -13.29 16.41
CA TRP A 63 10.82 -13.39 17.63
C TRP A 63 11.17 -14.84 17.99
N GLU A 64 10.25 -15.77 17.76
CA GLU A 64 10.52 -17.20 17.92
C GLU A 64 11.62 -17.67 16.96
N LEU A 65 11.50 -17.36 15.67
CA LEU A 65 12.46 -17.74 14.63
C LEU A 65 13.83 -17.07 14.81
N LYS A 66 13.88 -15.86 15.35
CA LYS A 66 15.13 -15.14 15.60
C LYS A 66 16.07 -15.85 16.61
N LYS A 67 15.55 -16.82 17.37
CA LYS A 67 16.38 -17.66 18.27
C LYS A 67 17.26 -18.64 17.51
N ASP A 68 16.93 -18.95 16.25
CA ASP A 68 17.74 -19.78 15.38
C ASP A 68 18.83 -18.89 14.73
N PRO A 69 20.12 -19.16 14.97
CA PRO A 69 21.21 -18.34 14.42
C PRO A 69 21.37 -18.45 12.90
N THR A 70 20.71 -19.43 12.27
CA THR A 70 20.71 -19.57 10.81
C THR A 70 19.64 -18.71 10.13
N MET A 71 18.71 -18.12 10.91
CA MET A 71 17.62 -17.32 10.40
C MET A 71 17.96 -15.81 10.42
N MET A 72 17.79 -15.17 9.28
CA MET A 72 17.81 -13.71 9.17
C MET A 72 16.39 -13.18 8.98
N ILE A 73 15.96 -12.31 9.88
CA ILE A 73 14.61 -11.73 9.85
C ILE A 73 14.68 -10.36 9.18
N PHE A 74 13.90 -10.19 8.11
CA PHE A 74 13.69 -8.90 7.45
C PHE A 74 12.28 -8.41 7.76
N ASN A 75 12.15 -7.62 8.83
CA ASN A 75 10.86 -7.15 9.34
C ASN A 75 10.55 -5.74 8.86
N GLN A 76 9.67 -5.60 7.86
CA GLN A 76 9.29 -4.31 7.28
C GLN A 76 8.68 -3.33 8.30
N PHE A 77 8.11 -3.83 9.39
CA PHE A 77 7.46 -2.99 10.41
C PHE A 77 8.43 -2.39 11.43
N ALA A 78 9.66 -2.91 11.52
CA ALA A 78 10.60 -2.59 12.56
C ALA A 78 11.99 -2.13 12.05
N GLU A 79 12.25 -2.21 10.77
CA GLU A 79 13.57 -1.90 10.21
C GLU A 79 13.54 -0.64 9.35
N MET A 80 14.54 0.21 9.54
CA MET A 80 14.69 1.47 8.79
C MET A 80 14.93 1.28 7.28
N GLY A 81 15.34 0.08 6.85
CA GLY A 81 15.51 -0.24 5.43
C GLY A 81 14.26 0.02 4.60
N ASN A 82 13.08 -0.26 5.15
CA ASN A 82 11.81 -0.01 4.50
C ASN A 82 11.57 1.50 4.24
N PRO A 83 11.49 2.38 5.25
CA PRO A 83 11.29 3.81 5.00
C PRO A 83 12.43 4.46 4.23
N LEU A 84 13.69 4.07 4.47
CA LEU A 84 14.84 4.63 3.75
C LEU A 84 14.79 4.31 2.25
N TRP A 85 14.35 3.10 1.88
CA TRP A 85 14.14 2.77 0.48
C TRP A 85 13.10 3.70 -0.16
N HIS A 86 11.95 3.84 0.48
CA HIS A 86 10.88 4.68 -0.07
C HIS A 86 11.25 6.16 -0.11
N TYR A 87 11.98 6.65 0.88
CA TYR A 87 12.51 8.01 0.86
C TYR A 87 13.46 8.22 -0.33
N ASN A 88 14.47 7.35 -0.46
CA ASN A 88 15.56 7.55 -1.44
C ASN A 88 15.24 7.07 -2.85
N VAL A 89 14.26 6.20 -3.04
CA VAL A 89 13.91 5.65 -4.36
C VAL A 89 12.52 6.08 -4.78
N THR A 90 11.49 5.71 -4.04
CA THR A 90 10.11 6.00 -4.42
C THR A 90 9.82 7.51 -4.43
N GLY A 91 10.30 8.23 -3.41
CA GLY A 91 10.12 9.68 -3.32
C GLY A 91 10.79 10.42 -4.47
N TYR A 92 12.03 10.06 -4.81
CA TYR A 92 12.72 10.66 -5.97
C TYR A 92 12.03 10.29 -7.29
N ALA A 93 11.63 9.03 -7.47
CA ALA A 93 10.92 8.61 -8.67
C ALA A 93 9.60 9.38 -8.88
N LEU A 94 8.81 9.57 -7.80
CA LEU A 94 7.59 10.37 -7.86
C LEU A 94 7.86 11.84 -8.16
N SER A 95 8.92 12.40 -7.57
CA SER A 95 9.34 13.77 -7.85
C SER A 95 9.75 13.93 -9.32
N ASP A 96 10.58 13.03 -9.83
CA ASP A 96 11.04 13.07 -11.22
C ASP A 96 9.86 12.87 -12.19
N LEU A 97 8.95 11.94 -11.87
CA LEU A 97 7.72 11.76 -12.65
C LEU A 97 6.91 13.05 -12.70
N PHE A 98 6.66 13.68 -11.55
CA PHE A 98 5.91 14.94 -11.50
C PHE A 98 6.59 16.04 -12.34
N GLU A 99 7.89 16.22 -12.20
CA GLU A 99 8.64 17.24 -12.98
C GLU A 99 8.55 17.00 -14.49
N ASN A 100 8.50 15.73 -14.92
CA ASN A 100 8.41 15.36 -16.33
C ASN A 100 6.99 15.48 -16.94
N VAL A 101 5.93 15.33 -16.12
CA VAL A 101 4.54 15.31 -16.65
C VAL A 101 3.72 16.55 -16.32
N LYS A 102 4.18 17.39 -15.39
CA LYS A 102 3.46 18.61 -14.97
C LYS A 102 3.27 19.57 -16.14
N LYS A 103 2.10 20.19 -16.18
CA LYS A 103 1.79 21.27 -17.12
C LYS A 103 2.23 22.63 -16.53
N PRO A 104 2.44 23.66 -17.38
CA PRO A 104 2.74 25.01 -16.90
C PRO A 104 1.72 25.50 -15.85
N GLY A 105 2.20 25.99 -14.73
CA GLY A 105 1.38 26.50 -13.62
C GLY A 105 0.82 25.43 -12.67
N GLN A 106 1.12 24.15 -12.90
CA GLN A 106 0.77 23.08 -11.95
C GLN A 106 1.81 22.97 -10.83
N ARG A 107 1.33 22.60 -9.62
CA ARG A 107 2.15 22.29 -8.45
C ARG A 107 1.78 20.92 -7.89
N LEU A 108 2.73 20.25 -7.26
CA LEU A 108 2.45 19.08 -6.46
C LEU A 108 1.82 19.56 -5.13
N ALA A 109 0.51 19.43 -5.05
CA ALA A 109 -0.28 19.96 -3.93
C ALA A 109 -0.53 18.93 -2.83
N GLY A 110 -0.49 17.64 -3.19
CA GLY A 110 -0.71 16.56 -2.24
C GLY A 110 -0.08 15.25 -2.66
N ALA A 111 0.08 14.37 -1.69
CA ALA A 111 0.38 12.95 -1.90
C ALA A 111 -0.44 12.11 -0.92
N CYS A 112 -0.93 10.97 -1.39
CA CYS A 112 -1.71 10.03 -0.59
C CYS A 112 -1.09 8.64 -0.67
N PHE A 113 -0.91 7.99 0.48
CA PHE A 113 -0.43 6.61 0.55
C PHE A 113 -1.21 5.84 1.60
N THR A 114 -1.72 4.67 1.22
CA THR A 114 -2.30 3.75 2.20
C THR A 114 -1.20 3.10 3.02
N SER A 115 -1.45 2.88 4.30
CA SER A 115 -0.44 2.37 5.24
C SER A 115 -0.75 0.95 5.72
N GLY A 116 0.27 0.13 5.71
CA GLY A 116 0.43 -1.08 6.51
C GLY A 116 1.70 -0.90 7.34
N SER A 117 2.87 -1.13 6.75
CA SER A 117 4.17 -0.90 7.41
C SER A 117 4.68 0.56 7.33
N ALA A 118 3.88 1.47 6.79
CA ALA A 118 4.18 2.90 6.62
C ALA A 118 5.39 3.25 5.74
N GLY A 119 5.96 2.30 5.01
CA GLY A 119 7.16 2.54 4.20
C GLY A 119 6.98 3.69 3.18
N THR A 120 5.88 3.66 2.42
CA THR A 120 5.58 4.67 1.39
C THR A 120 5.35 6.09 1.96
N MET A 121 4.99 6.22 3.24
CA MET A 121 4.88 7.52 3.90
C MET A 121 6.19 8.30 3.86
N SER A 122 7.33 7.60 3.91
CA SER A 122 8.66 8.25 3.82
C SER A 122 8.95 8.81 2.42
N ALA A 123 8.33 8.31 1.36
CA ALA A 123 8.35 9.00 0.07
C ALA A 123 7.64 10.36 0.17
N GLY A 124 6.54 10.43 0.92
CA GLY A 124 5.84 11.67 1.24
C GLY A 124 6.70 12.64 2.05
N ASP A 125 7.55 12.15 2.97
CA ASP A 125 8.51 12.99 3.70
C ASP A 125 9.47 13.70 2.75
N LEU A 126 10.07 12.98 1.79
CA LEU A 126 10.92 13.58 0.76
C LEU A 126 10.13 14.59 -0.10
N LEU A 127 8.93 14.22 -0.51
CA LEU A 127 8.13 15.12 -1.35
C LEU A 127 7.78 16.42 -0.62
N LYS A 128 7.46 16.38 0.68
CA LYS A 128 7.23 17.60 1.47
C LYS A 128 8.47 18.47 1.61
N GLU A 129 9.66 17.86 1.68
CA GLU A 129 10.92 18.60 1.70
C GLU A 129 11.17 19.30 0.36
N ARG A 130 10.91 18.62 -0.77
CA ARG A 130 11.12 19.17 -2.12
C ARG A 130 10.03 20.14 -2.56
N TYR A 131 8.80 19.96 -2.10
CA TYR A 131 7.62 20.75 -2.47
C TYR A 131 6.98 21.38 -1.23
N PRO A 132 7.53 22.50 -0.70
CA PRO A 132 6.99 23.17 0.46
C PRO A 132 5.51 23.55 0.29
N GLY A 133 4.70 23.22 1.29
CA GLY A 133 3.26 23.44 1.26
C GLY A 133 2.42 22.29 0.71
N MET A 134 3.05 21.24 0.17
CA MET A 134 2.37 20.00 -0.18
C MET A 134 1.74 19.34 1.06
N LYS A 135 0.58 18.74 0.89
CA LYS A 135 -0.14 17.99 1.92
C LYS A 135 0.12 16.50 1.79
N LEU A 136 0.37 15.83 2.91
CA LEU A 136 0.58 14.39 2.95
C LEU A 136 -0.58 13.72 3.69
N ALA A 137 -1.27 12.80 3.00
CA ALA A 137 -2.31 11.98 3.60
C ALA A 137 -1.89 10.53 3.75
N VAL A 138 -2.27 9.94 4.87
CA VAL A 138 -2.27 8.49 5.06
C VAL A 138 -3.68 7.95 4.89
N GLY A 139 -3.80 6.88 4.09
CA GLY A 139 -5.07 6.15 3.91
C GLY A 139 -5.09 4.88 4.76
N GLU A 140 -6.24 4.59 5.34
CA GLU A 140 -6.49 3.33 6.04
C GLU A 140 -7.91 2.81 5.72
N ALA A 141 -8.20 1.57 6.09
CA ALA A 141 -9.54 1.03 5.93
C ALA A 141 -10.46 1.53 7.03
N LEU A 142 -11.66 1.99 6.69
CA LEU A 142 -12.68 2.43 7.65
C LEU A 142 -12.99 1.32 8.68
N GLN A 143 -12.89 0.06 8.28
CA GLN A 143 -13.11 -1.10 9.16
C GLN A 143 -11.93 -1.37 10.11
N CYS A 144 -10.79 -0.72 9.89
CA CYS A 144 -9.60 -0.79 10.74
C CYS A 144 -8.96 0.61 10.89
N PRO A 145 -9.66 1.57 11.54
CA PRO A 145 -9.25 2.98 11.61
C PRO A 145 -8.25 3.19 12.76
N THR A 146 -7.09 2.56 12.65
CA THR A 146 -6.07 2.54 13.71
C THR A 146 -5.48 3.91 13.98
N ILE A 147 -5.26 4.71 12.93
CA ILE A 147 -4.61 6.01 13.05
C ILE A 147 -5.64 7.08 13.43
N LEU A 148 -6.82 7.07 12.80
CA LEU A 148 -7.85 8.09 13.02
C LEU A 148 -8.57 7.92 14.36
N ASP A 149 -9.02 6.69 14.65
CA ASP A 149 -9.94 6.41 15.77
C ASP A 149 -9.35 5.47 16.81
N ASN A 150 -8.07 5.08 16.69
CA ASN A 150 -7.44 4.05 17.51
C ASN A 150 -8.27 2.74 17.54
N GLY A 151 -8.88 2.44 16.39
CA GLY A 151 -9.75 1.29 16.17
C GLY A 151 -9.01 0.11 15.55
N PHE A 152 -9.65 -1.06 15.57
CA PHE A 152 -9.13 -2.27 14.95
C PHE A 152 -10.28 -3.17 14.51
N GLY A 153 -10.15 -3.73 13.31
CA GLY A 153 -11.05 -4.71 12.76
C GLY A 153 -10.47 -5.41 11.53
N GLY A 154 -11.12 -6.49 11.13
CA GLY A 154 -10.84 -7.12 9.84
C GLY A 154 -11.39 -6.27 8.70
N HIS A 155 -10.66 -6.20 7.59
CA HIS A 155 -11.07 -5.46 6.40
C HIS A 155 -10.67 -6.23 5.14
N ARG A 156 -11.18 -5.80 3.97
CA ARG A 156 -11.00 -6.47 2.68
C ARG A 156 -10.03 -5.76 1.74
N ILE A 157 -9.43 -4.65 2.15
CA ILE A 157 -8.38 -3.98 1.37
C ILE A 157 -7.06 -4.65 1.69
N GLU A 158 -6.80 -5.81 1.08
CA GLU A 158 -5.61 -6.60 1.34
C GLU A 158 -4.32 -5.82 1.04
N GLY A 159 -3.36 -5.92 1.96
CA GLY A 159 -2.03 -5.31 1.83
C GLY A 159 -1.85 -3.99 2.58
N ILE A 160 -2.89 -3.50 3.26
CA ILE A 160 -2.82 -2.36 4.17
C ILE A 160 -3.36 -2.74 5.55
N GLY A 161 -3.26 -1.83 6.52
CA GLY A 161 -3.76 -2.02 7.88
C GLY A 161 -2.73 -2.59 8.84
N ASP A 162 -2.82 -2.16 10.08
CA ASP A 162 -2.05 -2.64 11.21
C ASP A 162 -2.82 -2.31 12.50
N LYS A 163 -2.62 -3.09 13.56
CA LYS A 163 -3.13 -2.81 14.93
C LYS A 163 -2.43 -1.63 15.59
N HIS A 164 -1.29 -1.22 15.08
CA HIS A 164 -0.42 -0.20 15.66
C HIS A 164 0.03 0.76 14.57
N ILE A 165 0.28 2.00 14.95
CA ILE A 165 1.01 2.93 14.09
C ILE A 165 2.47 2.46 14.06
N PRO A 166 3.01 2.06 12.89
CA PRO A 166 4.39 1.64 12.81
C PRO A 166 5.34 2.72 13.31
N TRP A 167 6.33 2.36 14.10
CA TRP A 167 7.25 3.33 14.69
C TRP A 167 8.09 4.10 13.65
N VAL A 168 8.21 3.57 12.45
CA VAL A 168 8.89 4.23 11.32
C VAL A 168 8.02 5.33 10.68
N HIS A 169 6.74 5.43 11.02
CA HIS A 169 5.84 6.45 10.50
C HIS A 169 6.12 7.81 11.14
N ASN A 170 6.52 8.78 10.33
CA ASN A 170 6.70 10.17 10.77
C ASN A 170 5.33 10.87 10.85
N VAL A 171 4.61 10.65 11.94
CA VAL A 171 3.26 11.19 12.14
C VAL A 171 3.22 12.73 12.13
N LYS A 172 4.33 13.40 12.45
CA LYS A 172 4.41 14.87 12.42
C LYS A 172 4.29 15.45 11.01
N ASN A 173 4.66 14.68 9.99
CA ASN A 173 4.55 15.09 8.60
C ASN A 173 3.19 14.74 7.97
N THR A 174 2.39 13.92 8.62
CA THR A 174 1.05 13.55 8.13
C THR A 174 0.07 14.70 8.42
N ASP A 175 -0.49 15.28 7.36
CA ASP A 175 -1.45 16.39 7.46
C ASP A 175 -2.90 15.89 7.57
N MET A 176 -3.17 14.66 7.12
CA MET A 176 -4.54 14.13 7.01
C MET A 176 -4.53 12.60 7.13
N VAL A 177 -5.53 12.06 7.81
CA VAL A 177 -5.87 10.64 7.79
C VAL A 177 -7.17 10.47 7.01
N ILE A 178 -7.23 9.48 6.13
CA ILE A 178 -8.39 9.25 5.25
C ILE A 178 -8.83 7.79 5.35
N ASP A 179 -10.01 7.59 5.87
CA ASP A 179 -10.65 6.27 5.87
C ASP A 179 -11.30 5.95 4.54
N ILE A 180 -11.07 4.74 4.05
CA ILE A 180 -11.67 4.19 2.84
C ILE A 180 -12.53 2.98 3.20
N ASP A 181 -13.79 3.03 2.85
CA ASP A 181 -14.69 1.91 3.04
C ASP A 181 -14.30 0.73 2.12
N ASP A 182 -14.23 -0.46 2.69
CA ASP A 182 -14.05 -1.72 1.97
C ASP A 182 -15.02 -1.86 0.79
N GLU A 183 -16.27 -1.50 1.01
CA GLU A 183 -17.32 -1.64 0.00
C GLU A 183 -17.05 -0.75 -1.21
N ASP A 184 -16.57 0.49 -1.02
CA ASP A 184 -16.24 1.39 -2.11
C ASP A 184 -15.07 0.84 -2.95
N SER A 185 -14.05 0.30 -2.27
CA SER A 185 -12.91 -0.33 -2.96
C SER A 185 -13.35 -1.57 -3.75
N GLN A 186 -14.21 -2.42 -3.16
CA GLN A 186 -14.72 -3.63 -3.79
C GLN A 186 -15.62 -3.32 -5.00
N ARG A 187 -16.47 -2.29 -4.92
CA ARG A 187 -17.32 -1.85 -6.02
C ARG A 187 -16.51 -1.40 -7.22
N LEU A 188 -15.45 -0.61 -7.00
CA LEU A 188 -14.55 -0.19 -8.09
C LEU A 188 -13.76 -1.37 -8.65
N LEU A 189 -13.27 -2.27 -7.81
CA LEU A 189 -12.59 -3.49 -8.26
C LEU A 189 -13.50 -4.32 -9.18
N ARG A 190 -14.77 -4.52 -8.80
CA ARG A 190 -15.75 -5.20 -9.64
C ARG A 190 -16.03 -4.44 -10.94
N LEU A 191 -16.24 -3.12 -10.85
CA LEU A 191 -16.48 -2.28 -12.02
C LEU A 191 -15.38 -2.42 -13.07
N PHE A 192 -14.13 -2.49 -12.64
CA PHE A 192 -12.98 -2.58 -13.56
C PHE A 192 -12.77 -3.99 -14.12
N ASN A 193 -13.17 -5.03 -13.39
CA ASN A 193 -12.78 -6.41 -13.72
C ASN A 193 -13.92 -7.31 -14.22
N THR A 194 -15.20 -6.87 -14.13
CA THR A 194 -16.32 -7.69 -14.64
C THR A 194 -16.72 -7.27 -16.06
N PRO A 195 -17.19 -8.20 -16.90
CA PRO A 195 -17.69 -7.86 -18.24
C PRO A 195 -18.77 -6.78 -18.22
N GLU A 196 -19.69 -6.84 -17.26
CA GLU A 196 -20.78 -5.87 -17.11
C GLU A 196 -20.25 -4.50 -16.72
N GLY A 197 -19.24 -4.46 -15.81
CA GLY A 197 -18.59 -3.22 -15.41
C GLY A 197 -17.84 -2.57 -16.56
N GLN A 198 -17.07 -3.33 -17.31
CA GLN A 198 -16.33 -2.85 -18.48
C GLN A 198 -17.29 -2.37 -19.59
N ALA A 199 -18.41 -3.09 -19.79
CA ALA A 199 -19.46 -2.64 -20.72
C ALA A 199 -20.07 -1.30 -20.30
N TYR A 200 -20.30 -1.10 -18.99
CA TYR A 200 -20.77 0.16 -18.44
C TYR A 200 -19.77 1.30 -18.68
N LEU A 201 -18.49 1.08 -18.39
CA LEU A 201 -17.43 2.06 -18.61
C LEU A 201 -17.34 2.48 -20.07
N LYS A 202 -17.50 1.53 -21.00
CA LYS A 202 -17.46 1.78 -22.43
C LYS A 202 -18.71 2.49 -22.96
N ASN A 203 -19.88 1.97 -22.63
CA ASN A 203 -21.12 2.40 -23.26
C ASN A 203 -21.72 3.65 -22.61
N GLU A 204 -21.64 3.76 -21.27
CA GLU A 204 -22.25 4.86 -20.53
C GLU A 204 -21.26 5.99 -20.23
N LEU A 205 -19.99 5.66 -19.94
CA LEU A 205 -18.97 6.65 -19.64
C LEU A 205 -18.06 6.98 -20.84
N HIS A 206 -18.23 6.26 -21.97
CA HIS A 206 -17.52 6.48 -23.22
C HIS A 206 -15.99 6.43 -23.08
N LEU A 207 -15.48 5.57 -22.17
CA LEU A 207 -14.05 5.36 -22.02
C LEU A 207 -13.53 4.50 -23.18
N ASP A 208 -12.29 4.77 -23.59
CA ASP A 208 -11.62 3.97 -24.61
C ASP A 208 -11.18 2.59 -24.07
N ASP A 209 -11.03 1.63 -24.98
CA ASP A 209 -10.70 0.25 -24.64
C ASP A 209 -9.32 0.13 -23.96
N GLU A 210 -8.35 0.98 -24.33
CA GLU A 210 -7.02 0.99 -23.74
C GLU A 210 -7.05 1.39 -22.26
N LEU A 211 -7.84 2.42 -21.92
CA LEU A 211 -8.01 2.84 -20.54
C LEU A 211 -8.75 1.77 -19.72
N ILE A 212 -9.80 1.17 -20.29
CA ILE A 212 -10.56 0.10 -19.62
C ILE A 212 -9.64 -1.09 -19.32
N GLU A 213 -8.80 -1.50 -20.26
CA GLU A 213 -7.81 -2.55 -20.02
C GLU A 213 -6.84 -2.18 -18.89
N LYS A 214 -6.29 -0.96 -18.89
CA LYS A 214 -5.36 -0.49 -17.84
C LYS A 214 -6.00 -0.42 -16.46
N LEU A 215 -7.29 -0.14 -16.36
CA LEU A 215 -8.00 -0.14 -15.07
C LEU A 215 -8.00 -1.51 -14.39
N THR A 216 -7.92 -2.61 -15.15
CA THR A 216 -7.83 -3.97 -14.60
C THR A 216 -6.50 -4.26 -13.90
N TRP A 217 -5.47 -3.45 -14.15
CA TRP A 217 -4.16 -3.60 -13.53
C TRP A 217 -4.11 -3.06 -12.11
N LEU A 218 -5.11 -2.27 -11.70
CA LEU A 218 -5.16 -1.70 -10.37
C LEU A 218 -5.53 -2.77 -9.33
N GLY A 219 -4.62 -3.02 -8.41
CA GLY A 219 -4.91 -3.80 -7.22
C GLY A 219 -5.79 -3.02 -6.25
N ILE A 220 -6.38 -3.74 -5.29
CA ILE A 220 -7.34 -3.14 -4.36
C ILE A 220 -6.76 -1.99 -3.52
N SER A 221 -5.49 -2.07 -3.11
CA SER A 221 -4.81 -0.99 -2.39
C SER A 221 -4.52 0.21 -3.29
N GLY A 222 -4.23 -0.01 -4.59
CA GLY A 222 -4.14 1.06 -5.58
C GLY A 222 -5.46 1.80 -5.77
N ILE A 223 -6.57 1.09 -5.82
CA ILE A 223 -7.93 1.67 -5.86
C ILE A 223 -8.19 2.51 -4.60
N ALA A 224 -7.84 2.00 -3.41
CA ALA A 224 -7.96 2.75 -2.17
C ALA A 224 -7.12 4.04 -2.19
N ASN A 225 -5.91 4.00 -2.75
CA ASN A 225 -5.08 5.18 -2.95
C ASN A 225 -5.74 6.22 -3.87
N VAL A 226 -6.38 5.80 -4.96
CA VAL A 226 -7.13 6.72 -5.84
C VAL A 226 -8.30 7.37 -5.07
N LEU A 227 -9.04 6.59 -4.28
CA LEU A 227 -10.12 7.12 -3.44
C LEU A 227 -9.60 8.13 -2.41
N CYS A 228 -8.44 7.86 -1.79
CA CYS A 228 -7.76 8.84 -0.91
C CYS A 228 -7.45 10.15 -1.66
N CYS A 229 -6.88 10.06 -2.85
CA CYS A 229 -6.57 11.25 -3.67
C CYS A 229 -7.83 12.07 -3.98
N ILE A 230 -8.95 11.42 -4.32
CA ILE A 230 -10.23 12.08 -4.58
C ILE A 230 -10.74 12.78 -3.32
N LYS A 231 -10.73 12.09 -2.16
CA LYS A 231 -11.16 12.68 -0.88
C LYS A 231 -10.28 13.87 -0.48
N MET A 232 -8.95 13.74 -0.61
CA MET A 232 -8.03 14.85 -0.35
C MET A 232 -8.32 16.05 -1.27
N ALA A 233 -8.45 15.82 -2.56
CA ALA A 233 -8.70 16.89 -3.53
C ALA A 233 -10.01 17.63 -3.22
N LYS A 234 -11.05 16.91 -2.84
CA LYS A 234 -12.33 17.50 -2.42
C LYS A 234 -12.20 18.29 -1.11
N TYR A 235 -11.49 17.75 -0.13
CA TYR A 235 -11.36 18.40 1.18
C TYR A 235 -10.58 19.72 1.12
N TYR A 236 -9.49 19.74 0.34
CA TYR A 236 -8.66 20.95 0.18
C TYR A 236 -9.12 21.84 -0.99
N GLU A 237 -10.24 21.50 -1.65
CA GLU A 237 -10.80 22.23 -2.79
C GLU A 237 -9.74 22.44 -3.90
N PHE A 238 -8.97 21.38 -4.17
CA PHE A 238 -7.93 21.44 -5.20
C PHE A 238 -8.53 21.68 -6.58
N THR A 239 -7.77 22.42 -7.39
CA THR A 239 -8.13 22.81 -8.75
C THR A 239 -7.30 22.05 -9.78
N GLU A 240 -7.50 22.29 -11.05
CA GLU A 240 -6.70 21.74 -12.15
C GLU A 240 -5.20 22.08 -12.10
N ARG A 241 -4.81 23.06 -11.27
CA ARG A 241 -3.41 23.42 -11.02
C ARG A 241 -2.76 22.55 -9.93
N ASP A 242 -3.56 21.84 -9.18
CA ASP A 242 -3.14 21.09 -8.01
C ASP A 242 -3.04 19.61 -8.39
N VAL A 243 -1.83 19.06 -8.37
CA VAL A 243 -1.57 17.65 -8.67
C VAL A 243 -1.46 16.87 -7.36
N VAL A 244 -2.10 15.72 -7.30
CA VAL A 244 -1.97 14.77 -6.18
C VAL A 244 -1.26 13.52 -6.68
N GLY A 245 -0.17 13.16 -6.00
CA GLY A 245 0.62 11.97 -6.30
C GLY A 245 0.23 10.78 -5.44
N THR A 246 0.34 9.57 -6.02
CA THR A 246 0.16 8.31 -5.28
C THR A 246 0.91 7.17 -5.95
N VAL A 247 0.94 6.00 -5.28
CA VAL A 247 1.46 4.74 -5.84
C VAL A 247 0.29 3.84 -6.19
N LEU A 248 0.31 3.27 -7.37
CA LEU A 248 -0.67 2.28 -7.84
C LEU A 248 0.01 0.91 -7.91
N THR A 249 -0.61 -0.08 -7.28
CA THR A 249 -0.14 -1.47 -7.22
C THR A 249 -1.26 -2.44 -7.53
#